data_2f7ddf4a1cda172620ec55a87fd5fd55
#
_entry.id   2f7ddf4a1cda172620ec55a87fd5fd55
#
_cell.length_a   1.000
_cell.length_b   1.000
_cell.length_c   1.000
_cell.angle_alpha   90.00
_cell.angle_beta   90.00
_cell.angle_gamma   90.00
#
_symmetry.space_group_name_H-M   'P 1'
#
loop_
_entity.id
_entity.type
_entity.pdbx_description
1 polymer ?
#
loop_
_entity_poly.entity_id
_entity_poly.type
_entity_poly.pdbx_seq_one_letter_code
_entity_poly.pdbx_strand_id
1 'polypeptide(L)'
;VDVSIQQKLFQAPHMFTDVPVEITFMDANWNQQTFTKVCSGEYTNFTQLLPFHPVMVYLNGDDKLVNAVTGEELIVKSNVTKNLNYAYFTLKVENESDSSFVRIEHYRLAPDTIRKGYIRDALLISPNRYWKIDGIFSNSFKASGQFIFSGKDAAGGNLDNELLQLPNGQMHNEDSLVVLWRANQSEEWSVYDYFTVVSQGSKTDGSGRINLTEIHKGEYTLAIARKP
;
A
#
# COMPACT_ATOMS: atom_id res chain seq x y z
N VAL A 1 -4.59 -18.91 -15.23
CA VAL A 1 -4.72 -18.37 -13.87
C VAL A 1 -6.16 -17.96 -13.61
N ASP A 2 -6.65 -18.23 -12.40
CA ASP A 2 -7.94 -17.74 -11.93
C ASP A 2 -7.73 -16.38 -11.27
N VAL A 3 -8.56 -15.42 -11.62
CA VAL A 3 -8.47 -14.03 -11.20
C VAL A 3 -9.78 -13.63 -10.53
N SER A 4 -9.66 -12.98 -9.37
CA SER A 4 -10.76 -12.34 -8.67
C SER A 4 -10.41 -10.86 -8.47
N ILE A 5 -11.20 -9.97 -9.04
CA ILE A 5 -11.05 -8.52 -8.86
C ILE A 5 -12.16 -8.06 -7.94
N GLN A 6 -11.77 -7.43 -6.83
CA GLN A 6 -12.70 -6.80 -5.91
C GLN A 6 -12.76 -5.29 -6.16
N GLN A 7 -13.96 -4.78 -6.32
CA GLN A 7 -14.23 -3.34 -6.30
C GLN A 7 -14.54 -2.90 -4.86
N LYS A 8 -13.78 -1.94 -4.35
CA LYS A 8 -14.03 -1.28 -3.07
C LYS A 8 -14.51 0.14 -3.31
N LEU A 9 -15.51 0.58 -2.57
CA LEU A 9 -16.07 1.93 -2.70
C LEU A 9 -15.19 2.95 -1.97
N PHE A 10 -14.91 4.07 -2.65
CA PHE A 10 -14.34 5.26 -2.07
C PHE A 10 -15.22 6.45 -2.45
N GLN A 11 -15.94 6.99 -1.48
CA GLN A 11 -16.86 8.13 -1.65
C GLN A 11 -17.93 7.94 -2.74
N ALA A 12 -18.22 6.71 -3.14
CA ALA A 12 -19.24 6.37 -4.10
C ALA A 12 -20.41 5.64 -3.42
N PRO A 13 -21.67 5.91 -3.78
CA PRO A 13 -22.83 5.35 -3.09
C PRO A 13 -23.11 3.88 -3.45
N HIS A 14 -22.61 3.40 -4.58
CA HIS A 14 -22.84 2.03 -5.06
C HIS A 14 -21.74 1.56 -5.99
N MET A 15 -21.65 0.24 -6.17
CA MET A 15 -20.69 -0.39 -7.08
C MET A 15 -20.93 0.04 -8.53
N PHE A 16 -19.85 0.26 -9.25
CA PHE A 16 -19.89 0.57 -10.66
C PHE A 16 -20.15 -0.70 -11.48
N THR A 17 -20.74 -0.52 -12.65
CA THR A 17 -20.97 -1.57 -13.65
C THR A 17 -20.25 -1.22 -14.95
N ASP A 18 -19.92 -2.27 -15.71
CA ASP A 18 -19.34 -2.16 -17.06
C ASP A 18 -18.03 -1.34 -17.13
N VAL A 19 -17.22 -1.43 -16.07
CA VAL A 19 -15.93 -0.73 -16.00
C VAL A 19 -14.86 -1.55 -16.74
N PRO A 20 -14.25 -1.04 -17.83
CA PRO A 20 -13.13 -1.69 -18.48
C PRO A 20 -11.87 -1.52 -17.65
N VAL A 21 -11.36 -2.59 -17.06
CA VAL A 21 -10.15 -2.60 -16.24
C VAL A 21 -9.02 -3.29 -17.00
N GLU A 22 -7.88 -2.64 -17.12
CA GLU A 22 -6.67 -3.26 -17.64
C GLU A 22 -5.98 -4.05 -16.54
N ILE A 23 -5.57 -5.26 -16.91
CA ILE A 23 -4.91 -6.22 -16.02
C ILE A 23 -3.62 -6.63 -16.69
N THR A 24 -2.50 -6.35 -16.08
CA THR A 24 -1.18 -6.71 -16.57
C THR A 24 -0.61 -7.86 -15.75
N PHE A 25 -0.23 -8.92 -16.42
CA PHE A 25 0.49 -10.06 -15.87
C PHE A 25 1.94 -10.01 -16.30
N MET A 26 2.85 -10.33 -15.41
CA MET A 26 4.29 -10.30 -15.66
C MET A 26 4.94 -11.60 -15.15
N ASP A 27 5.85 -12.19 -15.93
CA ASP A 27 6.67 -13.32 -15.51
C ASP A 27 7.98 -12.89 -14.83
N ALA A 28 8.77 -13.86 -14.36
CA ALA A 28 10.05 -13.60 -13.70
C ALA A 28 11.11 -12.96 -14.61
N ASN A 29 10.96 -13.01 -15.93
CA ASN A 29 11.83 -12.41 -16.93
C ASN A 29 11.34 -11.06 -17.43
N TRP A 30 10.26 -10.52 -16.77
CA TRP A 30 9.59 -9.26 -17.11
C TRP A 30 8.84 -9.27 -18.46
N ASN A 31 8.58 -10.45 -19.03
CA ASN A 31 7.62 -10.55 -20.11
C ASN A 31 6.23 -10.23 -19.55
N GLN A 32 5.52 -9.34 -20.23
CA GLN A 32 4.22 -8.89 -19.74
C GLN A 32 3.15 -9.03 -20.82
N GLN A 33 1.93 -9.25 -20.36
CA GLN A 33 0.75 -9.25 -21.21
C GLN A 33 -0.40 -8.55 -20.49
N THR A 34 -1.03 -7.61 -21.19
CA THR A 34 -2.14 -6.82 -20.67
C THR A 34 -3.44 -7.22 -21.37
N PHE A 35 -4.49 -7.37 -20.58
CA PHE A 35 -5.85 -7.66 -21.04
C PHE A 35 -6.80 -6.63 -20.46
N THR A 36 -7.85 -6.29 -21.21
CA THR A 36 -8.96 -5.50 -20.70
C THR A 36 -10.10 -6.43 -20.31
N LYS A 37 -10.60 -6.31 -19.09
CA LYS A 37 -11.77 -7.03 -18.59
C LYS A 37 -12.83 -6.04 -18.15
N VAL A 38 -14.06 -6.26 -18.57
CA VAL A 38 -15.21 -5.50 -18.06
C VAL A 38 -15.58 -6.04 -16.69
N CYS A 39 -15.53 -5.18 -15.69
CA CYS A 39 -15.81 -5.49 -14.30
C CYS A 39 -17.13 -4.83 -13.85
N SER A 40 -17.95 -5.57 -13.09
CA SER A 40 -19.22 -5.08 -12.57
C SER A 40 -19.48 -5.62 -11.17
N GLY A 41 -20.00 -4.77 -10.29
CA GLY A 41 -20.33 -5.14 -8.92
C GLY A 41 -19.10 -5.33 -8.04
N GLU A 42 -19.30 -5.94 -6.87
CA GLU A 42 -18.24 -6.09 -5.87
C GLU A 42 -17.12 -7.04 -6.31
N TYR A 43 -17.47 -8.13 -6.99
CA TYR A 43 -16.48 -9.12 -7.46
C TYR A 43 -16.68 -9.45 -8.93
N THR A 44 -15.58 -9.49 -9.67
CA THR A 44 -15.51 -10.02 -11.02
C THR A 44 -14.49 -11.16 -11.06
N ASN A 45 -14.98 -12.37 -11.35
CA ASN A 45 -14.18 -13.59 -11.38
C ASN A 45 -14.06 -14.11 -12.82
N PHE A 46 -12.87 -14.52 -13.22
CA PHE A 46 -12.64 -15.13 -14.54
C PHE A 46 -11.33 -15.93 -14.56
N THR A 47 -11.21 -16.79 -15.58
CA THR A 47 -9.94 -17.49 -15.87
C THR A 47 -9.27 -16.82 -17.06
N GLN A 48 -7.96 -16.56 -16.95
CA GLN A 48 -7.14 -16.03 -18.04
C GLN A 48 -6.08 -17.03 -18.44
N LEU A 49 -6.02 -17.37 -19.72
CA LEU A 49 -4.94 -18.16 -20.31
C LEU A 49 -3.74 -17.25 -20.59
N LEU A 50 -2.57 -17.68 -20.16
CA LEU A 50 -1.31 -16.97 -20.37
C LEU A 50 -0.29 -17.91 -21.01
N PRO A 51 0.60 -17.42 -21.91
CA PRO A 51 1.67 -18.22 -22.49
C PRO A 51 2.86 -18.45 -21.55
N PHE A 52 2.83 -17.86 -20.35
CA PHE A 52 3.86 -17.92 -19.32
C PHE A 52 3.26 -18.07 -17.93
N HIS A 53 4.09 -18.43 -16.95
CA HIS A 53 3.71 -18.46 -15.53
C HIS A 53 3.88 -17.07 -14.92
N PRO A 54 2.82 -16.36 -14.54
CA PRO A 54 2.93 -15.03 -13.95
C PRO A 54 3.42 -15.11 -12.52
N VAL A 55 4.30 -14.18 -12.13
CA VAL A 55 4.78 -13.98 -10.76
C VAL A 55 4.30 -12.66 -10.17
N MET A 56 3.72 -11.80 -11.01
CA MET A 56 3.15 -10.52 -10.61
C MET A 56 1.91 -10.21 -11.45
N VAL A 57 0.94 -9.55 -10.82
CA VAL A 57 -0.25 -8.98 -11.47
C VAL A 57 -0.57 -7.63 -10.87
N TYR A 58 -0.94 -6.68 -11.71
CA TYR A 58 -1.41 -5.36 -11.30
C TYR A 58 -2.49 -4.82 -12.24
N LEU A 59 -3.25 -3.88 -11.72
CA LEU A 59 -4.38 -3.27 -12.43
C LEU A 59 -4.04 -1.85 -12.87
N ASN A 60 -4.66 -1.41 -13.98
CA ASN A 60 -4.64 -0.02 -14.44
C ASN A 60 -3.22 0.56 -14.53
N GLY A 61 -2.29 -0.21 -15.10
CA GLY A 61 -0.87 0.17 -15.17
C GLY A 61 -0.60 1.50 -15.89
N ASP A 62 -1.44 1.84 -16.87
CA ASP A 62 -1.35 3.08 -17.64
C ASP A 62 -2.20 4.24 -17.06
N ASP A 63 -2.73 4.10 -15.84
CA ASP A 63 -3.55 5.09 -15.13
C ASP A 63 -4.76 5.62 -15.95
N LYS A 64 -5.32 4.77 -16.84
CA LYS A 64 -6.48 5.11 -17.67
C LYS A 64 -7.78 5.29 -16.90
N LEU A 65 -7.90 4.63 -15.76
CA LEU A 65 -9.02 4.78 -14.84
C LEU A 65 -8.65 5.73 -13.71
N VAL A 66 -9.48 6.74 -13.50
CA VAL A 66 -9.40 7.55 -12.27
C VAL A 66 -10.02 6.77 -11.13
N ASN A 67 -9.21 6.33 -10.20
CA ASN A 67 -9.62 5.55 -9.04
C ASN A 67 -8.90 6.04 -7.75
N ALA A 68 -9.16 5.40 -6.63
CA ALA A 68 -8.53 5.74 -5.35
C ALA A 68 -7.13 5.13 -5.17
N VAL A 69 -6.56 4.56 -6.22
CA VAL A 69 -5.23 3.93 -6.21
C VAL A 69 -4.31 4.73 -7.12
N THR A 70 -3.16 5.12 -6.60
CA THR A 70 -2.10 5.75 -7.38
C THR A 70 -0.80 4.98 -7.15
N GLY A 71 0.02 4.84 -8.16
CA GLY A 71 1.23 4.04 -8.05
C GLY A 71 2.34 4.48 -8.99
N GLU A 72 3.52 4.01 -8.73
CA GLU A 72 4.68 4.19 -9.60
C GLU A 72 5.48 2.91 -9.66
N GLU A 73 6.09 2.69 -10.81
CA GLU A 73 6.98 1.55 -11.03
C GLU A 73 8.34 2.01 -11.55
N LEU A 74 9.34 1.24 -11.27
CA LEU A 74 10.70 1.51 -11.73
C LEU A 74 11.52 0.23 -11.85
N ILE A 75 12.48 0.26 -12.79
CA ILE A 75 13.55 -0.72 -12.87
C ILE A 75 14.76 -0.14 -12.15
N VAL A 76 15.23 -0.87 -11.14
CA VAL A 76 16.42 -0.52 -10.35
C VAL A 76 17.57 -1.40 -10.77
N LYS A 77 18.71 -0.78 -11.09
CA LYS A 77 19.95 -1.46 -11.52
C LYS A 77 21.16 -1.13 -10.66
N SER A 78 20.96 -0.32 -9.63
CA SER A 78 22.02 0.14 -8.72
C SER A 78 21.40 0.79 -7.49
N ASN A 79 22.23 1.10 -6.52
CA ASN A 79 21.81 1.86 -5.35
C ASN A 79 21.29 3.25 -5.76
N VAL A 80 20.09 3.56 -5.32
CA VAL A 80 19.39 4.81 -5.68
C VAL A 80 18.37 5.21 -4.64
N THR A 81 18.13 6.51 -4.50
CA THR A 81 16.97 7.04 -3.77
C THR A 81 16.01 7.68 -4.77
N LYS A 82 14.74 7.29 -4.70
CA LYS A 82 13.67 7.79 -5.57
C LYS A 82 12.48 8.24 -4.73
N ASN A 83 12.03 9.47 -5.01
CA ASN A 83 10.74 9.95 -4.52
C ASN A 83 9.66 9.52 -5.51
N LEU A 84 8.78 8.65 -5.06
CA LEU A 84 7.63 8.14 -5.80
C LEU A 84 6.42 8.98 -5.38
N ASN A 85 6.21 10.08 -6.10
CA ASN A 85 5.28 11.11 -5.67
C ASN A 85 3.82 10.65 -5.72
N TYR A 86 3.44 9.86 -6.73
CA TYR A 86 2.09 9.31 -6.84
C TYR A 86 1.82 8.19 -5.84
N ALA A 87 2.87 7.47 -5.44
CA ALA A 87 2.79 6.46 -4.38
C ALA A 87 2.93 7.05 -2.96
N TYR A 88 3.21 8.36 -2.83
CA TYR A 88 3.47 9.01 -1.53
C TYR A 88 4.55 8.29 -0.72
N PHE A 89 5.60 7.86 -1.40
CA PHE A 89 6.62 7.01 -0.84
C PHE A 89 8.01 7.41 -1.35
N THR A 90 9.00 7.36 -0.48
CA THR A 90 10.41 7.46 -0.88
C THR A 90 11.05 6.09 -0.75
N LEU A 91 11.54 5.56 -1.86
CA LEU A 91 12.30 4.32 -1.92
C LEU A 91 13.79 4.62 -1.88
N LYS A 92 14.51 3.94 -1.01
CA LYS A 92 15.99 3.96 -0.97
C LYS A 92 16.51 2.54 -1.17
N VAL A 93 17.07 2.28 -2.32
CA VAL A 93 17.75 1.01 -2.63
C VAL A 93 19.18 1.11 -2.13
N GLU A 94 19.54 0.23 -1.22
CA GLU A 94 20.84 0.23 -0.52
C GLU A 94 21.81 -0.78 -1.10
N ASN A 95 21.29 -1.84 -1.71
CA ASN A 95 22.10 -2.81 -2.43
C ASN A 95 21.31 -3.36 -3.61
N GLU A 96 21.84 -3.19 -4.81
CA GLU A 96 21.38 -3.81 -6.04
C GLU A 96 22.56 -3.97 -6.98
N SER A 97 22.87 -5.20 -7.33
CA SER A 97 23.98 -5.57 -8.24
C SER A 97 23.51 -6.21 -9.55
N ASP A 98 22.20 -6.39 -9.69
CA ASP A 98 21.54 -6.92 -10.89
C ASP A 98 20.42 -5.95 -11.30
N SER A 99 19.23 -6.44 -11.55
CA SER A 99 18.08 -5.62 -11.88
C SER A 99 16.85 -6.10 -11.13
N SER A 100 16.12 -5.15 -10.54
CA SER A 100 14.85 -5.41 -9.89
C SER A 100 13.76 -4.54 -10.49
N PHE A 101 12.59 -5.11 -10.71
CA PHE A 101 11.37 -4.36 -10.99
C PHE A 101 10.64 -4.12 -9.68
N VAL A 102 10.32 -2.86 -9.38
CA VAL A 102 9.61 -2.44 -8.16
C VAL A 102 8.38 -1.66 -8.54
N ARG A 103 7.23 -2.00 -7.95
CA ARG A 103 5.99 -1.24 -8.05
C ARG A 103 5.48 -0.94 -6.65
N ILE A 104 5.17 0.33 -6.38
CA ILE A 104 4.60 0.79 -5.12
C ILE A 104 3.29 1.50 -5.43
N GLU A 105 2.23 1.05 -4.78
CA GLU A 105 0.88 1.58 -4.92
C GLU A 105 0.41 2.16 -3.58
N HIS A 106 -0.24 3.31 -3.63
CA HIS A 106 -0.91 3.94 -2.51
C HIS A 106 -2.43 3.88 -2.72
N TYR A 107 -3.10 3.28 -1.78
CA TYR A 107 -4.54 3.09 -1.76
C TYR A 107 -5.17 4.10 -0.81
N ARG A 108 -6.00 5.01 -1.34
CA ARG A 108 -6.79 5.99 -0.56
C ARG A 108 -8.14 5.41 -0.16
N LEU A 109 -8.10 4.30 0.54
CA LEU A 109 -9.27 3.60 1.06
C LEU A 109 -8.87 2.75 2.27
N ALA A 110 -9.86 2.38 3.08
CA ALA A 110 -9.61 1.52 4.22
C ALA A 110 -8.99 0.18 3.80
N PRO A 111 -7.92 -0.28 4.46
CA PRO A 111 -7.48 -1.67 4.34
C PRO A 111 -8.56 -2.61 4.89
N ASP A 112 -8.43 -3.91 4.61
CA ASP A 112 -9.30 -4.89 5.24
C ASP A 112 -9.07 -4.90 6.75
N THR A 113 -10.17 -5.10 7.49
CA THR A 113 -10.13 -5.12 8.95
C THR A 113 -9.31 -6.29 9.48
N ILE A 114 -8.73 -6.10 10.65
CA ILE A 114 -8.09 -7.20 11.41
C ILE A 114 -9.19 -8.20 11.81
N ARG A 115 -9.08 -9.44 11.33
CA ARG A 115 -10.15 -10.44 11.46
C ARG A 115 -10.12 -11.17 12.79
N LYS A 116 -8.94 -11.42 13.39
CA LYS A 116 -8.78 -12.29 14.55
C LYS A 116 -7.77 -11.75 15.59
N GLY A 117 -8.00 -12.14 16.82
CA GLY A 117 -7.00 -12.18 17.89
C GLY A 117 -6.75 -10.89 18.63
N TYR A 118 -5.76 -10.94 19.51
CA TYR A 118 -5.29 -9.85 20.36
C TYR A 118 -5.02 -8.53 19.65
N ILE A 119 -4.49 -8.60 18.44
CA ILE A 119 -4.18 -7.41 17.62
C ILE A 119 -5.44 -6.59 17.33
N ARG A 120 -6.58 -7.23 17.04
CA ARG A 120 -7.83 -6.53 16.73
C ARG A 120 -8.30 -5.61 17.87
N ASP A 121 -8.19 -6.05 19.09
CA ASP A 121 -8.69 -5.31 20.24
C ASP A 121 -7.65 -4.29 20.76
N ALA A 122 -6.38 -4.54 20.47
CA ALA A 122 -5.27 -3.70 20.89
C ALA A 122 -4.93 -2.56 19.92
N LEU A 123 -5.39 -2.61 18.65
CA LEU A 123 -5.02 -1.67 17.61
C LEU A 123 -6.25 -1.02 16.97
N LEU A 124 -6.09 0.25 16.58
CA LEU A 124 -6.97 0.98 15.69
C LEU A 124 -6.26 1.10 14.34
N ILE A 125 -6.74 0.40 13.33
CA ILE A 125 -6.17 0.43 11.98
C ILE A 125 -6.60 1.69 11.22
N SER A 126 -5.76 2.20 10.32
CA SER A 126 -6.07 3.35 9.46
C SER A 126 -7.37 3.12 8.70
N PRO A 127 -8.35 4.04 8.76
CA PRO A 127 -9.59 3.91 8.01
C PRO A 127 -9.45 4.42 6.56
N ASN A 128 -8.32 5.05 6.19
CA ASN A 128 -8.27 5.87 4.99
C ASN A 128 -7.21 5.49 3.99
N ARG A 129 -6.19 4.70 4.36
CA ARG A 129 -5.12 4.35 3.42
C ARG A 129 -4.26 3.17 3.81
N TYR A 130 -3.65 2.59 2.77
CA TYR A 130 -2.59 1.60 2.88
C TYR A 130 -1.70 1.64 1.63
N TRP A 131 -0.57 0.96 1.68
CA TRP A 131 0.35 0.81 0.55
C TRP A 131 0.48 -0.65 0.18
N LYS A 132 0.75 -0.92 -1.10
CA LYS A 132 1.18 -2.22 -1.58
C LYS A 132 2.55 -2.06 -2.23
N ILE A 133 3.51 -2.85 -1.79
CA ILE A 133 4.83 -2.95 -2.40
C ILE A 133 4.93 -4.32 -3.04
N ASP A 134 5.16 -4.35 -4.34
CA ASP A 134 5.30 -5.57 -5.12
C ASP A 134 6.43 -5.41 -6.15
N GLY A 135 6.81 -6.49 -6.81
CA GLY A 135 7.86 -6.43 -7.80
C GLY A 135 8.50 -7.79 -8.08
N ILE A 136 9.55 -7.75 -8.87
CA ILE A 136 10.41 -8.89 -9.14
C ILE A 136 11.81 -8.49 -8.66
N PHE A 137 12.15 -8.91 -7.45
CA PHE A 137 13.37 -8.50 -6.78
C PHE A 137 14.49 -9.50 -7.05
N SER A 138 15.66 -8.98 -7.38
CA SER A 138 16.88 -9.78 -7.47
C SER A 138 17.30 -10.31 -6.08
N ASN A 139 18.18 -11.29 -6.04
CA ASN A 139 18.70 -11.81 -4.78
C ASN A 139 19.57 -10.78 -4.01
N SER A 140 20.09 -9.78 -4.71
CA SER A 140 20.90 -8.71 -4.11
C SER A 140 20.06 -7.53 -3.62
N PHE A 141 18.78 -7.44 -3.99
CA PHE A 141 17.94 -6.30 -3.68
C PHE A 141 17.75 -6.14 -2.17
N LYS A 142 18.21 -5.00 -1.65
CA LYS A 142 17.93 -4.52 -0.30
C LYS A 142 17.52 -3.07 -0.36
N ALA A 143 16.42 -2.75 0.28
CA ALA A 143 15.89 -1.40 0.26
C ALA A 143 15.22 -1.04 1.59
N SER A 144 15.26 0.24 1.89
CA SER A 144 14.49 0.91 2.93
C SER A 144 13.49 1.86 2.30
N GLY A 145 12.57 2.40 3.08
CA GLY A 145 11.54 3.29 2.58
C GLY A 145 11.07 4.30 3.59
N GLN A 146 10.34 5.29 3.08
CA GLN A 146 9.77 6.33 3.92
C GLN A 146 8.43 6.79 3.38
N PHE A 147 7.48 7.03 4.27
CA PHE A 147 6.25 7.74 3.97
C PHE A 147 5.87 8.69 5.11
N ILE A 148 5.12 9.74 4.75
CA ILE A 148 4.69 10.79 5.68
C ILE A 148 3.35 10.40 6.29
N PHE A 149 3.18 10.64 7.59
CA PHE A 149 1.86 10.68 8.23
C PHE A 149 1.49 12.13 8.56
N SER A 150 0.20 12.44 8.43
CA SER A 150 -0.35 13.76 8.77
C SER A 150 -1.79 13.64 9.22
N GLY A 151 -2.01 13.98 10.47
CA GLY A 151 -3.34 14.10 11.09
C GLY A 151 -3.80 15.53 11.27
N LYS A 152 -2.97 16.53 10.87
CA LYS A 152 -3.31 17.95 11.02
C LYS A 152 -4.49 18.32 10.13
N ASP A 153 -5.38 19.13 10.69
CA ASP A 153 -6.55 19.66 9.98
C ASP A 153 -6.10 20.85 9.11
N ALA A 154 -5.49 20.54 7.95
CA ALA A 154 -5.11 21.55 6.96
C ALA A 154 -5.80 21.25 5.64
N ALA A 155 -6.24 22.27 4.94
CA ALA A 155 -6.82 22.15 3.60
C ALA A 155 -5.82 21.41 2.67
N GLY A 156 -6.16 20.21 2.24
CA GLY A 156 -5.34 19.46 1.28
C GLY A 156 -5.06 17.99 1.60
N GLY A 157 -5.81 17.35 2.47
CA GLY A 157 -5.85 15.90 2.52
C GLY A 157 -5.04 15.25 3.63
N ASN A 158 -5.46 15.48 4.83
CA ASN A 158 -4.93 14.79 6.01
C ASN A 158 -5.52 13.39 6.11
N LEU A 159 -4.95 12.46 5.39
CA LEU A 159 -5.45 11.08 5.30
C LEU A 159 -5.36 10.32 6.65
N ASP A 160 -4.63 10.84 7.63
CA ASP A 160 -4.47 10.20 8.93
C ASP A 160 -5.22 10.90 10.06
N ASN A 161 -6.03 11.93 9.77
CA ASN A 161 -6.75 12.67 10.79
C ASN A 161 -7.65 11.76 11.64
N GLU A 162 -8.47 10.92 11.01
CA GLU A 162 -9.36 9.98 11.73
C GLU A 162 -8.59 8.94 12.55
N LEU A 163 -7.39 8.56 12.13
CA LEU A 163 -6.54 7.65 12.89
C LEU A 163 -5.89 8.34 14.09
N LEU A 164 -5.41 9.57 13.90
CA LEU A 164 -4.55 10.26 14.85
C LEU A 164 -5.32 11.16 15.82
N GLN A 165 -6.53 11.60 15.47
CA GLN A 165 -7.32 12.50 16.31
C GLN A 165 -8.13 11.75 17.34
N LEU A 166 -8.04 12.19 18.59
CA LEU A 166 -8.89 11.76 19.69
C LEU A 166 -10.26 12.46 19.63
N PRO A 167 -11.31 11.89 20.25
CA PRO A 167 -12.64 12.51 20.27
C PRO A 167 -12.70 13.91 20.87
N ASN A 168 -11.73 14.28 21.71
CA ASN A 168 -11.60 15.61 22.30
C ASN A 168 -10.83 16.60 21.42
N GLY A 169 -10.48 16.24 20.18
CA GLY A 169 -9.75 17.05 19.24
C GLY A 169 -8.22 17.08 19.43
N GLN A 170 -7.71 16.43 20.46
CA GLN A 170 -6.26 16.26 20.64
C GLN A 170 -5.73 15.16 19.72
N MET A 171 -4.42 15.16 19.47
CA MET A 171 -3.78 14.08 18.71
C MET A 171 -3.29 12.98 19.65
N HIS A 172 -3.31 11.76 19.18
CA HIS A 172 -2.59 10.66 19.80
C HIS A 172 -1.11 10.98 19.91
N ASN A 173 -0.46 10.43 20.93
CA ASN A 173 1.00 10.46 20.97
C ASN A 173 1.55 9.59 19.82
N GLU A 174 2.43 10.16 19.02
CA GLU A 174 3.01 9.51 17.84
C GLU A 174 3.85 8.27 18.18
N ASP A 175 4.33 8.16 19.43
CA ASP A 175 4.99 6.94 19.92
C ASP A 175 4.02 5.72 19.97
N SER A 176 2.70 5.94 19.86
CA SER A 176 1.71 4.87 19.76
C SER A 176 1.43 4.41 18.33
N LEU A 177 2.01 5.08 17.33
CA LEU A 177 1.93 4.67 15.93
C LEU A 177 2.71 3.37 15.72
N VAL A 178 2.07 2.45 15.03
CA VAL A 178 2.69 1.21 14.56
C VAL A 178 2.42 1.04 13.08
N VAL A 179 3.31 0.34 12.40
CA VAL A 179 3.09 -0.14 11.04
C VAL A 179 2.57 -1.56 11.11
N LEU A 180 1.50 -1.84 10.40
CA LEU A 180 1.04 -3.20 10.15
C LEU A 180 1.45 -3.64 8.76
N TRP A 181 1.77 -4.91 8.63
CA TRP A 181 2.16 -5.55 7.40
C TRP A 181 1.47 -6.91 7.24
N ARG A 182 1.23 -7.29 5.99
CA ARG A 182 0.85 -8.64 5.59
C ARG A 182 1.42 -8.96 4.20
N ALA A 183 1.73 -10.22 3.94
CA ALA A 183 2.31 -10.62 2.66
C ALA A 183 1.31 -10.46 1.48
N ASN A 184 0.02 -10.68 1.73
CA ASN A 184 -1.07 -10.54 0.75
C ASN A 184 -2.43 -10.47 1.45
N GLN A 185 -3.50 -10.25 0.69
CA GLN A 185 -4.87 -10.06 1.21
C GLN A 185 -5.45 -11.29 1.93
N SER A 186 -4.92 -12.49 1.71
CA SER A 186 -5.38 -13.70 2.42
C SER A 186 -4.77 -13.85 3.80
N GLU A 187 -3.69 -13.12 4.08
CA GLU A 187 -2.99 -13.14 5.36
C GLU A 187 -3.58 -12.13 6.36
N GLU A 188 -3.38 -12.41 7.64
CA GLU A 188 -3.73 -11.47 8.69
C GLU A 188 -2.68 -10.38 8.84
N TRP A 189 -3.12 -9.20 9.27
CA TRP A 189 -2.22 -8.12 9.62
C TRP A 189 -1.39 -8.48 10.86
N SER A 190 -0.10 -8.19 10.80
CA SER A 190 0.84 -8.29 11.92
C SER A 190 1.59 -6.97 12.11
N VAL A 191 2.07 -6.71 13.31
CA VAL A 191 2.96 -5.57 13.55
C VAL A 191 4.25 -5.81 12.78
N TYR A 192 4.68 -4.80 12.02
CA TYR A 192 5.92 -4.84 11.26
C TYR A 192 7.09 -4.47 12.17
N ASP A 193 8.16 -5.27 12.19
CA ASP A 193 9.27 -5.05 13.13
C ASP A 193 10.31 -4.04 12.62
N TYR A 194 10.34 -3.78 11.30
CA TYR A 194 11.40 -3.00 10.65
C TYR A 194 10.93 -1.57 10.35
N PHE A 195 10.55 -0.81 11.38
CA PHE A 195 10.19 0.60 11.21
C PHE A 195 10.62 1.47 12.38
N THR A 196 10.67 2.78 12.14
CA THR A 196 10.81 3.81 13.17
C THR A 196 9.87 4.97 12.89
N VAL A 197 9.34 5.58 13.95
CA VAL A 197 8.53 6.79 13.88
C VAL A 197 9.44 7.99 14.14
N VAL A 198 9.36 8.99 13.28
CA VAL A 198 10.11 10.25 13.41
C VAL A 198 9.12 11.41 13.42
N SER A 199 8.87 11.96 14.60
CA SER A 199 8.02 13.12 14.79
C SER A 199 8.61 14.35 14.12
N GLN A 200 7.75 15.19 13.54
CA GLN A 200 8.15 16.45 12.95
C GLN A 200 7.61 17.60 13.83
N GLY A 201 8.32 17.90 14.89
CA GLY A 201 7.87 18.85 15.90
C GLY A 201 7.58 18.15 17.22
N SER A 202 6.38 18.36 17.80
CA SER A 202 6.00 17.69 19.03
C SER A 202 5.40 16.32 18.74
N LYS A 203 5.54 15.38 19.66
CA LYS A 203 4.96 14.02 19.55
C LYS A 203 3.43 13.97 19.56
N THR A 204 2.77 15.09 19.67
CA THR A 204 1.31 15.21 19.72
C THR A 204 0.78 16.24 18.72
N ASP A 205 1.57 16.57 17.71
CA ASP A 205 1.13 17.48 16.65
C ASP A 205 0.56 16.74 15.41
N GLY A 206 0.62 15.41 15.42
CA GLY A 206 0.06 14.55 14.38
C GLY A 206 0.83 14.63 13.06
N SER A 207 2.13 14.97 13.08
CA SER A 207 2.90 15.15 11.85
C SER A 207 4.28 14.54 11.95
N GLY A 208 4.63 13.74 10.97
CA GLY A 208 5.93 13.10 10.93
C GLY A 208 6.10 12.13 9.77
N ARG A 209 7.03 11.23 9.94
CA ARG A 209 7.34 10.21 8.94
C ARG A 209 7.58 8.86 9.57
N ILE A 210 7.25 7.84 8.83
CA ILE A 210 7.63 6.46 9.10
C ILE A 210 8.81 6.12 8.21
N ASN A 211 9.88 5.64 8.82
CA ASN A 211 10.98 5.02 8.08
C ASN A 211 10.83 3.51 8.20
N LEU A 212 10.70 2.82 7.08
CA LEU A 212 10.86 1.38 6.98
C LEU A 212 12.35 1.09 6.82
N THR A 213 12.96 0.43 7.78
CA THR A 213 14.40 0.10 7.74
C THR A 213 14.71 -1.06 6.82
N GLU A 214 13.71 -1.84 6.48
CA GLU A 214 13.74 -2.90 5.48
C GLU A 214 12.40 -2.91 4.75
N ILE A 215 12.37 -3.30 3.47
CA ILE A 215 11.16 -3.42 2.66
C ILE A 215 10.96 -4.88 2.28
N HIS A 216 9.76 -5.39 2.56
CA HIS A 216 9.27 -6.67 2.06
C HIS A 216 8.13 -6.46 1.07
N LYS A 217 7.89 -7.43 0.18
CA LYS A 217 6.66 -7.43 -0.63
C LYS A 217 5.46 -7.60 0.29
N GLY A 218 4.36 -6.93 -0.03
CA GLY A 218 3.14 -7.03 0.73
C GLY A 218 2.41 -5.71 0.89
N GLU A 219 1.46 -5.70 1.81
CA GLU A 219 0.65 -4.53 2.12
C GLU A 219 1.08 -3.94 3.46
N TYR A 220 1.07 -2.62 3.54
CA TYR A 220 1.48 -1.83 4.70
C TYR A 220 0.40 -0.82 5.07
N THR A 221 0.09 -0.69 6.35
CA THR A 221 -0.81 0.36 6.81
C THR A 221 -0.40 0.87 8.18
N LEU A 222 -0.97 2.01 8.57
CA LEU A 222 -0.78 2.59 9.89
C LEU A 222 -1.82 2.07 10.88
N ALA A 223 -1.43 1.96 12.12
CA ALA A 223 -2.35 1.74 13.22
C ALA A 223 -1.89 2.50 14.47
N ILE A 224 -2.82 2.70 15.41
CA ILE A 224 -2.56 3.23 16.75
C ILE A 224 -2.71 2.09 17.76
N ALA A 225 -1.71 1.91 18.61
CA ALA A 225 -1.83 1.03 19.76
C ALA A 225 -2.79 1.66 20.78
N ARG A 226 -3.90 0.98 21.04
CA ARG A 226 -4.82 1.38 22.12
C ARG A 226 -4.09 1.20 23.43
N LYS A 227 -4.07 2.23 24.25
CA LYS A 227 -3.62 2.05 25.64
C LYS A 227 -4.55 1.07 26.33
N PRO A 228 -4.01 0.10 27.10
CA PRO A 228 -4.81 -0.78 27.95
C PRO A 228 -5.60 0.01 28.97
#